data_b3d6c88e5d976a47b926c5d38de10189
#
_entry.id   b3d6c88e5d976a47b926c5d38de10189
#
_cell.length_a   1.000
_cell.length_b   1.000
_cell.length_c   1.000
_cell.angle_alpha   90.00
_cell.angle_beta   90.00
_cell.angle_gamma   90.00
#
_symmetry.space_group_name_H-M   'P 1'
#
loop_
_entity.id
_entity.type
_entity.pdbx_description
1 polymer ?
#
loop_
_entity_poly.entity_id
_entity_poly.type
_entity_poly.pdbx_seq_one_letter_code
_entity_poly.pdbx_strand_id
1 'polypeptide(L)'
;MLKVQHWLQREDARNVDLATMAAQAGLGERTFLRRFQQATGMRPTEYCQQLRAAKARELLELTNRSVDQIAWEVGYQDPAAFRKVFNKMVGLSPTDYRRRFDRRNAQQG
;
A
#
# COMPACT_ATOMS: atom_id res chain seq x y z
N MET A 1 1.66 14.98 12.27
CA MET A 1 1.73 13.79 11.39
C MET A 1 0.43 13.01 11.25
N LEU A 2 -0.43 12.99 12.23
CA LEU A 2 -1.72 12.31 12.10
C LEU A 2 -2.52 12.75 10.89
N LYS A 3 -2.51 14.05 10.59
CA LYS A 3 -3.24 14.59 9.44
C LYS A 3 -2.75 13.98 8.14
N VAL A 4 -1.43 13.86 7.97
CA VAL A 4 -0.84 13.24 6.78
C VAL A 4 -1.15 11.76 6.72
N GLN A 5 -1.06 11.05 7.86
CA GLN A 5 -1.39 9.63 7.91
C GLN A 5 -2.86 9.38 7.53
N HIS A 6 -3.79 10.18 8.05
CA HIS A 6 -5.20 10.06 7.70
C HIS A 6 -5.43 10.35 6.22
N TRP A 7 -4.74 11.36 5.68
CA TRP A 7 -4.83 11.68 4.26
C TRP A 7 -4.33 10.53 3.40
N LEU A 8 -3.19 9.92 3.75
CA LEU A 8 -2.65 8.78 3.03
C LEU A 8 -3.60 7.59 3.09
N GLN A 9 -4.23 7.35 4.23
CA GLN A 9 -5.18 6.25 4.37
C GLN A 9 -6.42 6.46 3.50
N ARG A 10 -6.92 7.70 3.41
CA ARG A 10 -8.08 8.01 2.57
C ARG A 10 -7.77 7.84 1.08
N GLU A 11 -6.55 8.20 0.68
CA GLU A 11 -6.12 8.08 -0.72
C GLU A 11 -5.57 6.69 -1.04
N ASP A 12 -5.54 5.77 -0.08
CA ASP A 12 -4.91 4.45 -0.19
C ASP A 12 -3.46 4.55 -0.63
N ALA A 13 -2.79 5.67 -0.31
CA ALA A 13 -1.41 5.96 -0.69
C ALA A 13 -1.18 5.92 -2.21
N ARG A 14 -2.23 6.18 -3.00
CA ARG A 14 -2.17 6.12 -4.45
C ARG A 14 -1.53 7.38 -5.01
N ASN A 15 -0.58 7.22 -5.96
CA ASN A 15 0.04 8.32 -6.69
C ASN A 15 0.60 9.42 -5.78
N VAL A 16 1.19 9.03 -4.65
CA VAL A 16 1.70 9.97 -3.66
C VAL A 16 3.22 9.92 -3.66
N ASP A 17 3.86 11.08 -3.80
CA ASP A 17 5.31 11.20 -3.69
C ASP A 17 5.69 12.01 -2.44
N LEU A 18 6.99 12.06 -2.16
CA LEU A 18 7.51 12.75 -0.98
C LEU A 18 7.14 14.24 -0.99
N ALA A 19 7.25 14.87 -2.15
CA ALA A 19 6.94 16.31 -2.26
C ALA A 19 5.49 16.59 -1.92
N THR A 20 4.57 15.77 -2.42
CA THR A 20 3.13 15.91 -2.14
C THR A 20 2.84 15.71 -0.65
N MET A 21 3.46 14.70 -0.04
CA MET A 21 3.28 14.44 1.38
C MET A 21 3.79 15.59 2.25
N ALA A 22 4.98 16.11 1.92
CA ALA A 22 5.55 17.23 2.66
C ALA A 22 4.69 18.47 2.52
N ALA A 23 4.15 18.73 1.33
CA ALA A 23 3.25 19.85 1.08
C ALA A 23 1.99 19.73 1.93
N GLN A 24 1.42 18.53 2.05
CA GLN A 24 0.25 18.32 2.91
C GLN A 24 0.54 18.63 4.38
N ALA A 25 1.77 18.39 4.80
CA ALA A 25 2.18 18.69 6.18
C ALA A 25 2.60 20.16 6.36
N GLY A 26 2.74 20.91 5.27
CA GLY A 26 3.23 22.29 5.33
C GLY A 26 4.71 22.36 5.70
N LEU A 27 5.50 21.35 5.33
CA LEU A 27 6.90 21.24 5.71
C LEU A 27 7.77 21.04 4.48
N GLY A 28 9.07 21.39 4.60
CA GLY A 28 10.06 20.97 3.61
C GLY A 28 10.26 19.46 3.68
N GLU A 29 10.76 18.87 2.59
CA GLU A 29 10.91 17.42 2.51
C GLU A 29 11.80 16.84 3.60
N ARG A 30 12.94 17.49 3.89
CA ARG A 30 13.88 17.01 4.89
C ARG A 30 13.27 16.99 6.28
N THR A 31 12.61 18.08 6.65
CA THR A 31 11.94 18.20 7.94
C THR A 31 10.79 17.20 8.03
N PHE A 32 10.05 17.03 6.94
CA PHE A 32 8.95 16.07 6.87
C PHE A 32 9.44 14.64 7.11
N LEU A 33 10.51 14.24 6.42
CA LEU A 33 11.08 12.90 6.59
C LEU A 33 11.43 12.61 8.05
N ARG A 34 12.13 13.57 8.69
CA ARG A 34 12.54 13.40 10.08
C ARG A 34 11.33 13.26 11.01
N ARG A 35 10.36 14.15 10.87
CA ARG A 35 9.18 14.14 11.73
C ARG A 35 8.29 12.93 11.49
N PHE A 36 8.14 12.54 10.23
CA PHE A 36 7.35 11.36 9.89
C PHE A 36 7.95 10.11 10.52
N GLN A 37 9.27 9.94 10.42
CA GLN A 37 9.97 8.79 10.99
C GLN A 37 9.86 8.79 12.53
N GLN A 38 9.95 9.95 13.15
CA GLN A 38 9.78 10.07 14.59
C GLN A 38 8.37 9.67 15.03
N ALA A 39 7.36 10.04 14.25
CA ALA A 39 5.97 9.80 14.60
C ALA A 39 5.52 8.36 14.32
N THR A 40 6.02 7.73 13.25
CA THR A 40 5.54 6.43 12.78
C THR A 40 6.55 5.30 12.94
N GLY A 41 7.83 5.62 13.13
CA GLY A 41 8.89 4.63 13.13
C GLY A 41 9.24 4.12 11.75
N MET A 42 8.65 4.70 10.69
CA MET A 42 8.84 4.26 9.32
C MET A 42 9.13 5.44 8.41
N ARG A 43 9.80 5.15 7.30
CA ARG A 43 9.93 6.13 6.23
C ARG A 43 8.59 6.27 5.50
N PRO A 44 8.28 7.45 4.95
CA PRO A 44 7.02 7.63 4.21
C PRO A 44 6.80 6.61 3.10
N THR A 45 7.87 6.25 2.36
CA THR A 45 7.78 5.26 1.29
C THR A 45 7.35 3.89 1.82
N GLU A 46 7.94 3.46 2.93
CA GLU A 46 7.58 2.19 3.56
C GLU A 46 6.13 2.20 4.05
N TYR A 47 5.73 3.30 4.64
CA TYR A 47 4.36 3.48 5.12
C TYR A 47 3.36 3.34 3.97
N CYS A 48 3.63 4.01 2.84
CA CYS A 48 2.78 3.91 1.66
C CYS A 48 2.74 2.49 1.10
N GLN A 49 3.89 1.81 1.07
CA GLN A 49 3.94 0.42 0.61
C GLN A 49 3.08 -0.49 1.50
N GLN A 50 3.10 -0.27 2.82
CA GLN A 50 2.27 -1.05 3.71
C GLN A 50 0.78 -0.80 3.49
N LEU A 51 0.38 0.45 3.27
CA LEU A 51 -1.02 0.77 2.98
C LEU A 51 -1.47 0.12 1.67
N ARG A 52 -0.63 0.18 0.63
CA ARG A 52 -0.94 -0.43 -0.66
C ARG A 52 -1.04 -1.95 -0.53
N ALA A 53 -0.12 -2.57 0.22
CA ALA A 53 -0.15 -4.01 0.43
C ALA A 53 -1.40 -4.43 1.21
N ALA A 54 -1.81 -3.67 2.21
CA ALA A 54 -3.02 -3.94 2.97
C ALA A 54 -4.26 -3.87 2.08
N LYS A 55 -4.35 -2.85 1.23
CA LYS A 55 -5.46 -2.71 0.29
C LYS A 55 -5.45 -3.85 -0.73
N ALA A 56 -4.27 -4.22 -1.23
CA ALA A 56 -4.14 -5.33 -2.18
C ALA A 56 -4.61 -6.64 -1.54
N ARG A 57 -4.23 -6.90 -0.28
CA ARG A 57 -4.70 -8.11 0.40
C ARG A 57 -6.22 -8.15 0.48
N GLU A 58 -6.83 -7.03 0.82
CA GLU A 58 -8.28 -6.93 0.87
C GLU A 58 -8.91 -7.28 -0.48
N LEU A 59 -8.38 -6.70 -1.57
CA LEU A 59 -8.91 -6.97 -2.92
C LEU A 59 -8.67 -8.41 -3.35
N LEU A 60 -7.52 -8.99 -2.99
CA LEU A 60 -7.23 -10.38 -3.30
C LEU A 60 -8.16 -11.34 -2.57
N GLU A 61 -8.54 -11.01 -1.34
CA GLU A 61 -9.42 -11.85 -0.52
C GLU A 61 -10.88 -11.73 -0.90
N LEU A 62 -11.33 -10.55 -1.30
CA LEU A 62 -12.76 -10.23 -1.40
C LEU A 62 -13.26 -10.04 -2.83
N THR A 63 -12.38 -9.95 -3.82
CA THR A 63 -12.79 -9.72 -5.21
C THR A 63 -12.18 -10.75 -6.15
N ASN A 64 -12.69 -10.80 -7.38
CA ASN A 64 -12.14 -11.64 -8.43
C ASN A 64 -11.27 -10.85 -9.41
N ARG A 65 -10.90 -9.61 -9.07
CA ARG A 65 -10.05 -8.78 -9.92
C ARG A 65 -8.71 -9.47 -10.13
N SER A 66 -8.14 -9.31 -11.33
CA SER A 66 -6.84 -9.90 -11.63
C SER A 66 -5.74 -9.23 -10.81
N VAL A 67 -4.62 -9.91 -10.66
CA VAL A 67 -3.45 -9.35 -9.97
C VAL A 67 -3.01 -8.05 -10.63
N ASP A 68 -3.01 -8.00 -11.96
CA ASP A 68 -2.62 -6.79 -12.69
C ASP A 68 -3.59 -5.63 -12.43
N GLN A 69 -4.89 -5.92 -12.42
CA GLN A 69 -5.89 -4.89 -12.08
C GLN A 69 -5.70 -4.36 -10.67
N ILE A 70 -5.42 -5.26 -9.73
CA ILE A 70 -5.18 -4.86 -8.34
C ILE A 70 -3.92 -3.99 -8.24
N ALA A 71 -2.86 -4.36 -8.97
CA ALA A 71 -1.63 -3.56 -8.98
C ALA A 71 -1.91 -2.12 -9.39
N TRP A 72 -2.66 -1.93 -10.47
CA TRP A 72 -3.01 -0.58 -10.94
C TRP A 72 -3.91 0.13 -9.95
N GLU A 73 -4.87 -0.57 -9.39
CA GLU A 73 -5.83 0.03 -8.46
C GLU A 73 -5.17 0.55 -7.18
N VAL A 74 -4.15 -0.16 -6.69
CA VAL A 74 -3.44 0.30 -5.49
C VAL A 74 -2.29 1.26 -5.79
N GLY A 75 -2.14 1.69 -7.05
CA GLY A 75 -1.24 2.77 -7.41
C GLY A 75 0.07 2.39 -8.06
N TYR A 76 0.26 1.14 -8.45
CA TYR A 76 1.46 0.72 -9.19
C TYR A 76 1.20 0.82 -10.69
N GLN A 77 2.15 1.40 -11.42
CA GLN A 77 2.08 1.46 -12.88
C GLN A 77 2.62 0.20 -13.52
N ASP A 78 3.46 -0.54 -12.81
CA ASP A 78 4.10 -1.75 -13.29
C ASP A 78 3.69 -2.93 -12.41
N PRO A 79 2.89 -3.88 -12.93
CA PRO A 79 2.50 -5.05 -12.13
C PRO A 79 3.67 -5.88 -11.62
N ALA A 80 4.79 -5.91 -12.35
CA ALA A 80 5.98 -6.65 -11.89
C ALA A 80 6.56 -6.01 -10.62
N ALA A 81 6.60 -4.66 -10.57
CA ALA A 81 7.03 -3.95 -9.38
C ALA A 81 6.10 -4.23 -8.21
N PHE A 82 4.80 -4.25 -8.45
CA PHE A 82 3.82 -4.58 -7.43
C PHE A 82 4.07 -5.97 -6.85
N ARG A 83 4.24 -6.98 -7.71
CA ARG A 83 4.47 -8.35 -7.25
C ARG A 83 5.71 -8.45 -6.37
N LYS A 84 6.76 -7.74 -6.74
CA LYS A 84 8.01 -7.75 -5.99
C LYS A 84 7.84 -7.13 -4.60
N VAL A 85 7.20 -5.98 -4.52
CA VAL A 85 6.96 -5.30 -3.24
C VAL A 85 5.99 -6.11 -2.38
N PHE A 86 4.92 -6.63 -2.97
CA PHE A 86 3.94 -7.43 -2.25
C PHE A 86 4.61 -8.67 -1.63
N ASN A 87 5.41 -9.40 -2.41
CA ASN A 87 6.12 -10.58 -1.91
C ASN A 87 7.07 -10.21 -0.76
N LYS A 88 7.79 -9.10 -0.90
CA LYS A 88 8.71 -8.64 0.14
C LYS A 88 7.96 -8.34 1.45
N MET A 89 6.80 -7.70 1.37
CA MET A 89 6.08 -7.25 2.55
C MET A 89 5.20 -8.32 3.17
N VAL A 90 4.65 -9.21 2.35
CA VAL A 90 3.67 -10.20 2.81
C VAL A 90 4.28 -11.60 2.94
N GLY A 91 5.35 -11.88 2.20
CA GLY A 91 6.00 -13.19 2.24
C GLY A 91 5.42 -14.20 1.27
N LEU A 92 4.43 -13.81 0.48
CA LEU A 92 3.81 -14.66 -0.55
C LEU A 92 3.60 -13.82 -1.80
N SER A 93 3.60 -14.48 -2.97
CA SER A 93 3.17 -13.78 -4.17
C SER A 93 1.67 -13.45 -4.08
N PRO A 94 1.18 -12.44 -4.83
CA PRO A 94 -0.25 -12.15 -4.83
C PRO A 94 -1.11 -13.35 -5.21
N THR A 95 -0.66 -14.14 -6.19
CA THR A 95 -1.39 -15.33 -6.62
C THR A 95 -1.47 -16.38 -5.52
N ASP A 96 -0.35 -16.65 -4.85
CA ASP A 96 -0.32 -17.62 -3.74
C ASP A 96 -1.12 -17.11 -2.56
N TYR A 97 -1.05 -15.81 -2.30
CA TYR A 97 -1.84 -15.21 -1.24
C TYR A 97 -3.34 -15.40 -1.49
N ARG A 98 -3.80 -15.11 -2.70
CA ARG A 98 -5.21 -15.29 -3.06
C ARG A 98 -5.63 -16.76 -2.89
N ARG A 99 -4.81 -17.67 -3.39
CA ARG A 99 -5.13 -19.10 -3.31
C ARG A 99 -5.33 -19.55 -1.86
N ARG A 100 -4.53 -19.02 -0.95
CA ARG A 100 -4.56 -19.42 0.46
C ARG A 100 -5.65 -18.70 1.26
N PHE A 101 -5.93 -17.43 0.94
CA PHE A 101 -6.77 -16.57 1.78
C PHE A 101 -8.03 -16.07 1.09
N ASP A 102 -8.41 -16.62 -0.07
CA ASP A 102 -9.63 -16.21 -0.78
C ASP A 102 -10.85 -16.60 0.06
N ARG A 103 -11.51 -15.62 0.64
CA ARG A 103 -12.68 -15.85 1.49
C ARG A 103 -13.88 -16.37 0.73
N ARG A 104 -13.94 -16.09 -0.57
CA ARG A 104 -15.03 -16.59 -1.41
C ARG A 104 -14.94 -18.11 -1.56
N ASN A 105 -13.73 -18.65 -1.70
CA ASN A 105 -13.53 -20.09 -1.78
C ASN A 105 -13.79 -20.78 -0.44
N ALA A 106 -13.45 -20.13 0.67
CA ALA A 106 -13.68 -20.70 1.99
C ALA A 106 -15.16 -20.90 2.29
N GLN A 107 -16.05 -20.11 1.67
CA GLN A 107 -17.49 -20.21 1.86
C GLN A 107 -18.11 -21.32 1.04
N GLN A 108 -17.41 -21.86 0.07
CA GLN A 108 -17.91 -22.90 -0.81
C GLN A 108 -17.53 -24.32 -0.36
N GLY A 109 -16.62 -24.39 0.57
CA GLY A 109 -16.18 -25.65 1.13
C GLY A 109 -17.04 -26.06 2.31
#